data_9353a9a0722bbcac88144e92d7dc6768
#
_entry.id   9353a9a0722bbcac88144e92d7dc6768
#
_cell.length_a   1.000
_cell.length_b   1.000
_cell.length_c   1.000
_cell.angle_alpha   90.00
_cell.angle_beta   90.00
_cell.angle_gamma   90.00
#
_symmetry.space_group_name_H-M   'P 1'
#
loop_
_entity.id
_entity.type
_entity.pdbx_description
1 polymer ?
#
loop_
_entity_poly.entity_id
_entity_poly.type
_entity_poly.pdbx_seq_one_letter_code
_entity_poly.pdbx_strand_id
1 'polypeptide(L)'
;MASTNTTSRGFTLVELSVVLAVALVTMAVALPGYSAQVRKSRAMPALMELSATGIRMEKAFQRNHQYGAGGKCAVSEAEVEHFSMQCSLSGDGRGYTLDAVGHGPMAGYHYRTDEKGHQQTISLPQAGDAATAPLPCWSPDGRACGA
;
A
#
# COMPACT_ATOMS: atom_id res chain seq x y z
N MET A 1 -4.14 -65.58 17.06
CA MET A 1 -3.47 -64.31 16.73
C MET A 1 -3.60 -64.09 15.24
N ALA A 2 -4.52 -63.21 14.84
CA ALA A 2 -4.78 -62.90 13.42
C ALA A 2 -3.94 -61.67 13.03
N SER A 3 -2.95 -61.88 12.16
CA SER A 3 -2.10 -60.79 11.60
C SER A 3 -2.88 -60.11 10.50
N THR A 4 -3.29 -58.86 10.74
CA THR A 4 -3.89 -58.00 9.72
C THR A 4 -2.81 -57.43 8.81
N ASN A 5 -2.68 -58.00 7.63
CA ASN A 5 -1.79 -57.52 6.56
C ASN A 5 -2.38 -56.23 5.98
N THR A 6 -1.91 -55.07 6.41
CA THR A 6 -2.20 -53.77 5.81
C THR A 6 -1.42 -53.63 4.51
N THR A 7 -2.09 -53.81 3.37
CA THR A 7 -1.52 -53.56 2.04
C THR A 7 -1.34 -52.04 1.88
N SER A 8 -0.12 -51.55 1.98
CA SER A 8 0.22 -50.16 1.61
C SER A 8 0.14 -50.03 0.09
N ARG A 9 -0.86 -49.27 -0.40
CA ARG A 9 -0.97 -48.90 -1.81
C ARG A 9 0.04 -47.79 -2.09
N GLY A 10 1.01 -48.05 -2.94
CA GLY A 10 1.92 -47.00 -3.43
C GLY A 10 1.27 -46.15 -4.50
N PHE A 11 1.65 -44.87 -4.56
CA PHE A 11 1.22 -43.93 -5.62
C PHE A 11 1.75 -44.36 -6.99
N THR A 12 0.91 -44.25 -8.01
CA THR A 12 1.31 -44.49 -9.39
C THR A 12 2.04 -43.28 -9.97
N LEU A 13 2.94 -43.51 -10.92
CA LEU A 13 3.69 -42.46 -11.62
C LEU A 13 2.72 -41.47 -12.31
N VAL A 14 1.61 -41.95 -12.86
CA VAL A 14 0.56 -41.16 -13.48
C VAL A 14 -0.13 -40.24 -12.46
N GLU A 15 -0.46 -40.76 -11.28
CA GLU A 15 -1.08 -39.99 -10.19
C GLU A 15 -0.17 -38.84 -9.71
N LEU A 16 1.14 -39.07 -9.60
CA LEU A 16 2.10 -38.04 -9.28
C LEU A 16 2.19 -36.96 -10.38
N SER A 17 2.17 -37.38 -11.66
CA SER A 17 2.23 -36.44 -12.77
C SER A 17 0.99 -35.54 -12.87
N VAL A 18 -0.21 -36.07 -12.58
CA VAL A 18 -1.44 -35.31 -12.55
C VAL A 18 -1.44 -34.30 -11.40
N VAL A 19 -0.98 -34.70 -10.20
CA VAL A 19 -0.87 -33.79 -9.05
C VAL A 19 0.10 -32.64 -9.35
N LEU A 20 1.25 -32.91 -9.96
CA LEU A 20 2.19 -31.88 -10.39
C LEU A 20 1.59 -30.93 -11.42
N ALA A 21 0.87 -31.44 -12.42
CA ALA A 21 0.22 -30.61 -13.43
C ALA A 21 -0.83 -29.66 -12.78
N VAL A 22 -1.67 -30.17 -11.88
CA VAL A 22 -2.65 -29.36 -11.15
C VAL A 22 -1.98 -28.32 -10.26
N ALA A 23 -0.90 -28.67 -9.56
CA ALA A 23 -0.15 -27.74 -8.73
C ALA A 23 0.47 -26.58 -9.55
N LEU A 24 1.01 -26.85 -10.72
CA LEU A 24 1.56 -25.81 -11.62
C LEU A 24 0.48 -24.86 -12.12
N VAL A 25 -0.68 -25.37 -12.52
CA VAL A 25 -1.81 -24.52 -12.96
C VAL A 25 -2.33 -23.65 -11.83
N THR A 26 -2.48 -24.18 -10.62
CA THR A 26 -2.93 -23.39 -9.46
C THR A 26 -1.93 -22.30 -9.06
N MET A 27 -0.63 -22.57 -9.11
CA MET A 27 0.41 -21.55 -8.86
C MET A 27 0.37 -20.43 -9.90
N ALA A 28 0.17 -20.73 -11.17
CA ALA A 28 0.14 -19.72 -12.24
C ALA A 28 -0.98 -18.67 -12.04
N VAL A 29 -2.12 -19.09 -11.48
CA VAL A 29 -3.27 -18.21 -11.19
C VAL A 29 -3.10 -17.45 -9.86
N ALA A 30 -2.46 -18.05 -8.84
CA ALA A 30 -2.37 -17.48 -7.50
C ALA A 30 -1.32 -16.37 -7.38
N LEU A 31 -0.20 -16.44 -8.10
CA LEU A 31 0.94 -15.52 -7.95
C LEU A 31 0.61 -14.04 -8.22
N PRO A 32 -0.10 -13.64 -9.32
CA PRO A 32 -0.36 -12.22 -9.57
C PRO A 32 -1.24 -11.57 -8.49
N GLY A 33 -2.21 -12.31 -7.93
CA GLY A 33 -3.05 -11.82 -6.84
C GLY A 33 -2.27 -11.60 -5.54
N TYR A 34 -1.30 -12.46 -5.25
CA TYR A 34 -0.45 -12.35 -4.06
C TYR A 34 0.42 -11.08 -4.08
N SER A 35 1.05 -10.74 -5.20
CA SER A 35 1.89 -9.55 -5.31
C SER A 35 1.12 -8.25 -5.08
N ALA A 36 -0.12 -8.13 -5.57
CA ALA A 36 -0.99 -6.99 -5.33
C ALA A 36 -1.35 -6.86 -3.84
N GLN A 37 -1.66 -7.99 -3.18
CA GLN A 37 -1.99 -8.00 -1.76
C GLN A 37 -0.79 -7.59 -0.88
N VAL A 38 0.42 -8.03 -1.23
CA VAL A 38 1.66 -7.62 -0.52
C VAL A 38 1.90 -6.12 -0.69
N ARG A 39 1.74 -5.56 -1.90
CA ARG A 39 1.87 -4.11 -2.12
C ARG A 39 0.86 -3.33 -1.28
N LYS A 40 -0.41 -3.73 -1.31
CA LYS A 40 -1.46 -3.13 -0.50
C LYS A 40 -1.13 -3.15 1.00
N SER A 41 -0.69 -4.29 1.51
CA SER A 41 -0.30 -4.44 2.92
C SER A 41 0.84 -3.49 3.32
N ARG A 42 1.82 -3.28 2.44
CA ARG A 42 2.94 -2.35 2.67
C ARG A 42 2.57 -0.88 2.55
N ALA A 43 1.58 -0.54 1.71
CA ALA A 43 1.13 0.84 1.55
C ALA A 43 0.21 1.30 2.69
N MET A 44 -0.58 0.40 3.27
CA MET A 44 -1.60 0.74 4.28
C MET A 44 -1.07 1.51 5.49
N PRO A 45 0.09 1.18 6.10
CA PRO A 45 0.63 1.95 7.22
C PRO A 45 0.89 3.42 6.86
N ALA A 46 1.41 3.71 5.65
CA ALA A 46 1.65 5.07 5.20
C ALA A 46 0.35 5.85 4.97
N LEU A 47 -0.67 5.22 4.39
CA LEU A 47 -1.99 5.84 4.20
C LEU A 47 -2.70 6.13 5.53
N MET A 48 -2.56 5.23 6.50
CA MET A 48 -3.06 5.45 7.86
C MET A 48 -2.34 6.60 8.53
N GLU A 49 -1.02 6.71 8.39
CA GLU A 49 -0.24 7.81 8.96
C GLU A 49 -0.55 9.14 8.27
N LEU A 50 -0.75 9.18 6.94
CA LEU A 50 -1.24 10.38 6.25
C LEU A 50 -2.57 10.86 6.85
N SER A 51 -3.52 9.95 7.05
CA SER A 51 -4.81 10.28 7.66
C SER A 51 -4.67 10.76 9.10
N ALA A 52 -3.86 10.07 9.91
CA ALA A 52 -3.63 10.42 11.31
C ALA A 52 -2.92 11.78 11.44
N THR A 53 -1.95 12.05 10.58
CA THR A 53 -1.26 13.35 10.53
C THR A 53 -2.19 14.46 10.10
N GLY A 54 -3.06 14.24 9.11
CA GLY A 54 -4.10 15.19 8.74
C GLY A 54 -4.99 15.58 9.93
N ILE A 55 -5.47 14.61 10.71
CA ILE A 55 -6.25 14.88 11.94
C ILE A 55 -5.45 15.69 12.96
N ARG A 56 -4.15 15.41 13.12
CA ARG A 56 -3.27 16.18 14.02
C ARG A 56 -3.08 17.62 13.54
N MET A 57 -2.96 17.83 12.22
CA MET A 57 -2.89 19.15 11.59
C MET A 57 -4.18 19.96 11.81
N GLU A 58 -5.35 19.35 11.65
CA GLU A 58 -6.64 20.01 11.95
C GLU A 58 -6.75 20.43 13.43
N LYS A 59 -6.31 19.59 14.36
CA LYS A 59 -6.24 19.96 15.79
C LYS A 59 -5.28 21.11 16.07
N ALA A 60 -4.17 21.20 15.33
CA ALA A 60 -3.24 22.32 15.44
C ALA A 60 -3.88 23.62 14.92
N PHE A 61 -4.58 23.55 13.78
CA PHE A 61 -5.30 24.67 13.21
C PHE A 61 -6.41 25.22 14.13
N GLN A 62 -7.18 24.33 14.78
CA GLN A 62 -8.21 24.74 15.75
C GLN A 62 -7.64 25.54 16.92
N ARG A 63 -6.38 25.29 17.31
CA ARG A 63 -5.73 26.00 18.43
C ARG A 63 -5.02 27.28 17.99
N ASN A 64 -4.40 27.28 16.82
CA ASN A 64 -3.46 28.31 16.40
C ASN A 64 -3.94 29.10 15.18
N HIS A 65 -5.04 28.70 14.54
CA HIS A 65 -5.56 29.22 13.26
C HIS A 65 -4.54 29.15 12.10
N GLN A 66 -3.53 28.28 12.25
CA GLN A 66 -2.50 27.99 11.26
C GLN A 66 -2.07 26.51 11.38
N TYR A 67 -1.71 25.90 10.26
CA TYR A 67 -1.18 24.54 10.21
C TYR A 67 0.32 24.46 10.55
N GLY A 68 0.97 25.61 10.73
CA GLY A 68 2.37 25.73 11.11
C GLY A 68 2.89 27.14 10.92
N ALA A 69 4.15 27.36 11.21
CA ALA A 69 4.81 28.67 11.13
C ALA A 69 6.26 28.52 10.66
N GLY A 70 6.79 29.58 10.02
CA GLY A 70 8.19 29.62 9.60
C GLY A 70 8.57 28.53 8.59
N GLY A 71 7.62 28.12 7.74
CA GLY A 71 7.82 27.06 6.74
C GLY A 71 7.81 25.65 7.30
N LYS A 72 7.50 25.48 8.59
CA LYS A 72 7.43 24.16 9.25
C LYS A 72 6.00 23.84 9.66
N CYS A 73 5.59 22.62 9.38
CA CYS A 73 4.29 22.11 9.82
C CYS A 73 4.23 21.99 11.34
N ALA A 74 3.03 22.18 11.91
CA ALA A 74 2.79 22.08 13.35
C ALA A 74 2.95 20.65 13.91
N VAL A 75 2.96 19.66 13.03
CA VAL A 75 3.17 18.25 13.36
C VAL A 75 4.48 17.80 12.72
N SER A 76 5.32 17.11 13.49
CA SER A 76 6.57 16.55 12.99
C SER A 76 6.29 15.37 12.03
N GLU A 77 7.16 15.26 11.05
CA GLU A 77 7.17 14.14 10.10
C GLU A 77 7.46 12.84 10.85
N ALA A 78 6.74 11.78 10.47
CA ALA A 78 6.94 10.43 11.00
C ALA A 78 7.62 9.58 9.93
N GLU A 79 8.52 8.70 10.33
CA GLU A 79 8.98 7.62 9.46
C GLU A 79 8.04 6.43 9.58
N VAL A 80 7.60 5.92 8.44
CA VAL A 80 6.82 4.70 8.32
C VAL A 80 7.63 3.71 7.50
N GLU A 81 7.55 2.42 7.84
CA GLU A 81 8.26 1.39 7.09
C GLU A 81 7.98 1.52 5.57
N HIS A 82 9.04 1.61 4.78
CA HIS A 82 9.03 1.79 3.32
C HIS A 82 8.53 3.14 2.79
N PHE A 83 8.20 4.13 3.65
CA PHE A 83 7.76 5.45 3.24
C PHE A 83 8.37 6.56 4.09
N SER A 84 8.82 7.63 3.43
CA SER A 84 9.20 8.88 4.07
C SER A 84 8.03 9.86 4.00
N MET A 85 7.61 10.35 5.17
CA MET A 85 6.53 11.33 5.26
C MET A 85 7.10 12.72 5.15
N GLN A 86 6.45 13.59 4.37
CA GLN A 86 6.86 14.98 4.17
C GLN A 86 5.64 15.89 4.31
N CYS A 87 5.83 17.04 4.94
CA CYS A 87 4.80 18.05 5.07
C CYS A 87 5.28 19.36 4.47
N SER A 88 4.48 19.96 3.60
CA SER A 88 4.71 21.26 2.98
C SER A 88 3.58 22.21 3.33
N LEU A 89 3.93 23.42 3.85
CA LEU A 89 2.95 24.48 4.14
C LEU A 89 2.71 25.36 2.93
N SER A 90 1.49 25.89 2.77
CA SER A 90 1.25 27.05 1.94
C SER A 90 1.94 28.29 2.52
N GLY A 91 2.24 29.28 1.68
CA GLY A 91 2.99 30.48 2.10
C GLY A 91 2.32 31.30 3.22
N ASP A 92 1.00 31.18 3.36
CA ASP A 92 0.18 31.85 4.40
C ASP A 92 -0.04 31.00 5.66
N GLY A 93 0.48 29.74 5.68
CA GLY A 93 0.29 28.79 6.77
C GLY A 93 -1.13 28.25 6.96
N ARG A 94 -2.04 28.56 6.01
CA ARG A 94 -3.46 28.15 6.05
C ARG A 94 -3.79 26.94 5.19
N GLY A 95 -2.81 26.39 4.51
CA GLY A 95 -2.91 25.16 3.76
C GLY A 95 -1.68 24.29 3.96
N TYR A 96 -1.80 23.01 3.70
CA TYR A 96 -0.69 22.07 3.74
C TYR A 96 -0.87 20.96 2.70
N THR A 97 0.22 20.34 2.35
CA THR A 97 0.25 19.06 1.64
C THR A 97 1.03 18.05 2.47
N LEU A 98 0.52 16.85 2.61
CA LEU A 98 1.21 15.71 3.20
C LEU A 98 1.54 14.72 2.09
N ASP A 99 2.78 14.35 1.99
CA ASP A 99 3.30 13.41 1.00
C ASP A 99 3.87 12.18 1.70
N ALA A 100 3.55 11.00 1.19
CA ALA A 100 4.19 9.74 1.54
C ALA A 100 4.94 9.23 0.31
N VAL A 101 6.27 9.30 0.35
CA VAL A 101 7.16 8.90 -0.74
C VAL A 101 7.77 7.54 -0.43
N GLY A 102 7.48 6.57 -1.28
CA GLY A 102 7.93 5.19 -1.12
C GLY A 102 9.41 5.00 -1.42
N HIS A 103 10.05 4.13 -0.65
CA HIS A 103 11.44 3.70 -0.86
C HIS A 103 11.58 2.19 -0.73
N GLY A 104 12.73 1.65 -1.11
CA GLY A 104 12.98 0.20 -1.08
C GLY A 104 11.94 -0.57 -1.91
N PRO A 105 11.21 -1.54 -1.31
CA PRO A 105 10.18 -2.32 -2.02
C PRO A 105 9.00 -1.50 -2.52
N MET A 106 8.81 -0.28 -1.99
CA MET A 106 7.74 0.64 -2.36
C MET A 106 8.25 1.84 -3.17
N ALA A 107 9.49 1.78 -3.69
CA ALA A 107 10.03 2.83 -4.56
C ALA A 107 9.13 3.09 -5.77
N GLY A 108 8.89 4.36 -6.08
CA GLY A 108 8.00 4.79 -7.16
C GLY A 108 6.54 5.00 -6.75
N TYR A 109 6.14 4.57 -5.55
CA TYR A 109 4.83 4.92 -4.98
C TYR A 109 4.90 6.28 -4.30
N HIS A 110 3.95 7.16 -4.60
CA HIS A 110 3.84 8.47 -3.99
C HIS A 110 2.37 8.81 -3.75
N TYR A 111 2.00 8.95 -2.50
CA TYR A 111 0.65 9.31 -2.06
C TYR A 111 0.65 10.72 -1.47
N ARG A 112 -0.43 11.44 -1.70
CA ARG A 112 -0.62 12.82 -1.22
C ARG A 112 -2.00 13.01 -0.62
N THR A 113 -2.10 13.90 0.38
CA THR A 113 -3.34 14.49 0.84
C THR A 113 -3.13 15.97 1.17
N ASP A 114 -4.20 16.77 1.12
CA ASP A 114 -4.17 18.20 1.43
C ASP A 114 -5.11 18.56 2.59
N GLU A 115 -5.17 19.85 2.93
CA GLU A 115 -6.04 20.40 3.98
C GLU A 115 -7.53 20.26 3.69
N LYS A 116 -7.91 19.98 2.45
CA LYS A 116 -9.31 19.73 2.04
C LYS A 116 -9.66 18.26 2.09
N GLY A 117 -8.70 17.39 2.45
CA GLY A 117 -8.89 15.96 2.47
C GLY A 117 -8.87 15.30 1.09
N HIS A 118 -8.40 15.98 0.04
CA HIS A 118 -8.22 15.37 -1.26
C HIS A 118 -7.11 14.32 -1.18
N GLN A 119 -7.44 13.11 -1.57
CA GLN A 119 -6.51 11.99 -1.61
C GLN A 119 -6.05 11.78 -3.05
N GLN A 120 -4.74 11.66 -3.26
CA GLN A 120 -4.16 11.49 -4.58
C GLN A 120 -3.05 10.45 -4.56
N THR A 121 -2.95 9.68 -5.63
CA THR A 121 -1.76 8.89 -5.96
C THR A 121 -0.99 9.62 -7.04
N ILE A 122 0.14 10.21 -6.69
CA ILE A 122 0.95 11.05 -7.58
C ILE A 122 1.76 10.20 -8.57
N SER A 123 2.31 9.09 -8.08
CA SER A 123 3.04 8.14 -8.92
C SER A 123 2.84 6.70 -8.47
N LEU A 124 2.96 5.81 -9.43
CA LEU A 124 2.94 4.35 -9.27
C LEU A 124 4.04 3.75 -10.16
N PRO A 125 4.76 2.72 -9.70
CA PRO A 125 5.61 1.95 -10.60
C PRO A 125 4.75 1.31 -11.68
N GLN A 126 5.12 1.52 -12.94
CA GLN A 126 4.42 0.91 -14.06
C GLN A 126 4.74 -0.59 -14.10
N ALA A 127 3.79 -1.44 -13.74
CA ALA A 127 3.89 -2.89 -13.86
C ALA A 127 2.53 -3.47 -14.24
N GLY A 128 2.42 -3.99 -15.45
CA GLY A 128 1.23 -4.69 -15.93
C GLY A 128 -0.04 -3.81 -15.97
N ASP A 129 -1.10 -4.26 -15.33
CA ASP A 129 -2.43 -3.59 -15.31
C ASP A 129 -2.51 -2.39 -14.35
N ALA A 130 -1.39 -1.80 -13.95
CA ALA A 130 -1.38 -0.64 -13.08
C ALA A 130 -2.05 0.57 -13.77
N ALA A 131 -2.90 1.27 -13.02
CA ALA A 131 -3.51 2.49 -13.51
C ALA A 131 -2.45 3.58 -13.76
N THR A 132 -2.69 4.43 -14.74
CA THR A 132 -1.79 5.55 -15.04
C THR A 132 -1.99 6.66 -14.00
N ALA A 133 -0.96 6.97 -13.23
CA ALA A 133 -0.97 8.10 -12.30
C ALA A 133 -0.81 9.44 -13.05
N PRO A 134 -1.31 10.59 -12.50
CA PRO A 134 -1.91 10.72 -11.17
C PRO A 134 -3.36 10.24 -11.08
N LEU A 135 -3.74 9.73 -9.90
CA LEU A 135 -5.10 9.28 -9.61
C LEU A 135 -5.74 10.15 -8.53
N PRO A 136 -7.06 10.47 -8.63
CA PRO A 136 -7.79 11.27 -7.63
C PRO A 136 -8.22 10.45 -6.40
N CYS A 137 -7.46 9.46 -6.03
CA CYS A 137 -7.65 8.62 -4.84
C CYS A 137 -6.34 7.96 -4.43
N TRP A 138 -6.30 7.38 -3.24
CA TRP A 138 -5.21 6.49 -2.86
C TRP A 138 -5.43 5.09 -3.43
N SER A 139 -4.49 4.64 -4.23
CA SER A 139 -4.49 3.32 -4.87
C SER A 139 -3.33 2.45 -4.34
N PRO A 140 -3.50 1.76 -3.21
CA PRO A 140 -2.43 0.94 -2.62
C PRO A 140 -2.12 -0.32 -3.41
N ASP A 141 -3.04 -0.80 -4.22
CA ASP A 141 -2.88 -1.97 -5.09
C ASP A 141 -2.50 -1.61 -6.54
N GLY A 142 -2.47 -0.32 -6.87
CA GLY A 142 -2.13 0.20 -8.19
C GLY A 142 -3.29 0.18 -9.19
N ARG A 143 -4.53 -0.04 -8.74
CA ARG A 143 -5.73 -0.04 -9.61
C ARG A 143 -6.34 1.34 -9.75
N ALA A 144 -7.23 1.52 -10.75
CA ALA A 144 -8.00 2.73 -10.90
C ALA A 144 -8.95 2.97 -9.71
N CYS A 145 -9.29 4.24 -9.46
CA CYS A 145 -10.23 4.62 -8.41
C CYS A 145 -11.62 4.09 -8.68
N GLY A 146 -12.26 3.48 -7.68
CA GLY A 146 -13.65 3.02 -7.78
C GLY A 146 -13.83 1.68 -8.51
N ALA A 147 -12.76 0.90 -8.69
CA ALA A 147 -12.82 -0.46 -9.22
C ALA A 147 -13.03 -1.49 -8.11
#